data_7176ce7117a9b14df48056a97eed947b
#
_entry.id   7176ce7117a9b14df48056a97eed947b
#
_cell.length_a   1.000
_cell.length_b   1.000
_cell.length_c   1.000
_cell.angle_alpha   90.00
_cell.angle_beta   90.00
_cell.angle_gamma   90.00
#
_symmetry.space_group_name_H-M   'P 1'
#
loop_
_entity.id
_entity.type
_entity.pdbx_description
1 polymer ?
#
loop_
_entity_poly.entity_id
_entity_poly.type
_entity_poly.pdbx_seq_one_letter_code
_entity_poly.pdbx_strand_id
1 'polypeptide(L)'
;MGDFINFLGNNLADFWTYTGFANATVGHVVMILVGLVFIYLAIAKEFEPMLLIPIGFGILIGNIPFNMDAGLKVGIYEEGSVLNILYQGVTSGWYPPLIFLGIGAMTDFSALISNPKLMLIGAAAQFGIFGAYTVSYTHLR
;
A
#
# COMPACT_ATOMS: atom_id res chain seq x y z
N MET A 1 -12.67 25.09 40.00
CA MET A 1 -12.32 25.65 38.65
C MET A 1 -10.96 25.19 38.16
N GLY A 2 -9.93 25.09 39.02
CA GLY A 2 -8.61 24.55 38.68
C GLY A 2 -8.62 23.08 38.23
N ASP A 3 -9.38 22.23 38.94
CA ASP A 3 -9.49 20.82 38.62
C ASP A 3 -10.15 20.54 37.27
N PHE A 4 -11.12 21.36 36.89
CA PHE A 4 -11.79 21.27 35.60
C PHE A 4 -10.86 21.68 34.45
N ILE A 5 -10.06 22.72 34.65
CA ILE A 5 -9.09 23.18 33.65
C ILE A 5 -7.95 22.10 33.48
N ASN A 6 -7.48 21.52 34.58
CA ASN A 6 -6.52 20.45 34.56
C ASN A 6 -7.07 19.20 33.89
N PHE A 7 -8.31 18.83 34.18
CA PHE A 7 -9.02 17.72 33.53
C PHE A 7 -9.13 17.92 32.03
N LEU A 8 -9.56 19.12 31.59
CA LEU A 8 -9.62 19.46 30.17
C LEU A 8 -8.23 19.44 29.53
N GLY A 9 -7.24 20.01 30.20
CA GLY A 9 -5.86 20.03 29.68
C GLY A 9 -5.28 18.65 29.49
N ASN A 10 -5.50 17.74 30.44
CA ASN A 10 -5.03 16.36 30.34
C ASN A 10 -5.74 15.60 29.22
N ASN A 11 -7.07 15.72 29.12
CA ASN A 11 -7.82 15.05 28.05
C ASN A 11 -7.46 15.59 26.65
N LEU A 12 -7.17 16.89 26.51
CA LEU A 12 -6.69 17.47 25.25
C LEU A 12 -5.27 17.00 24.92
N ALA A 13 -4.40 16.89 25.91
CA ALA A 13 -3.05 16.35 25.72
C ALA A 13 -3.09 14.88 25.32
N ASP A 14 -3.91 14.08 26.00
CA ASP A 14 -4.11 12.68 25.67
C ASP A 14 -4.70 12.50 24.27
N PHE A 15 -5.71 13.32 23.93
CA PHE A 15 -6.26 13.34 22.58
C PHE A 15 -5.19 13.66 21.53
N TRP A 16 -4.33 14.63 21.79
CA TRP A 16 -3.24 14.96 20.88
C TRP A 16 -2.27 13.79 20.69
N THR A 17 -1.87 13.11 21.77
CA THR A 17 -0.97 11.95 21.70
C THR A 17 -1.53 10.76 20.93
N TYR A 18 -2.87 10.62 20.89
CA TYR A 18 -3.53 9.58 20.10
C TYR A 18 -3.71 9.95 18.63
N THR A 19 -3.50 11.21 18.25
CA THR A 19 -3.64 11.63 16.86
C THR A 19 -2.48 11.08 16.00
N GLY A 20 -2.77 10.81 14.75
CA GLY A 20 -1.74 10.46 13.77
C GLY A 20 -0.69 11.57 13.58
N PHE A 21 -1.05 12.84 13.81
CA PHE A 21 -0.11 13.96 13.67
C PHE A 21 1.03 13.91 14.68
N ALA A 22 0.73 13.57 15.93
CA ALA A 22 1.75 13.45 16.98
C ALA A 22 2.70 12.26 16.75
N ASN A 23 2.22 11.21 16.09
CA ASN A 23 2.95 9.99 15.82
C ASN A 23 3.55 9.93 14.40
N ALA A 24 3.40 11.00 13.62
CA ALA A 24 3.91 11.08 12.26
C ALA A 24 5.44 11.22 12.25
N THR A 25 6.10 10.29 11.60
CA THR A 25 7.52 10.39 11.27
C THR A 25 7.73 11.00 9.89
N VAL A 26 8.94 11.45 9.61
CA VAL A 26 9.31 11.93 8.27
C VAL A 26 9.04 10.86 7.21
N GLY A 27 9.24 9.58 7.54
CA GLY A 27 8.93 8.47 6.65
C GLY A 27 7.45 8.39 6.28
N HIS A 28 6.55 8.55 7.26
CA HIS A 28 5.10 8.58 6.99
C HIS A 28 4.72 9.73 6.05
N VAL A 29 5.26 10.93 6.28
CA VAL A 29 4.98 12.10 5.42
C VAL A 29 5.45 11.87 3.99
N VAL A 30 6.66 11.36 3.81
CA VAL A 30 7.21 11.03 2.48
C VAL A 30 6.34 10.00 1.77
N MET A 31 5.95 8.92 2.45
CA MET A 31 5.14 7.87 1.84
C MET A 31 3.72 8.34 1.52
N ILE A 32 3.12 9.19 2.36
CA ILE A 32 1.83 9.82 2.06
C ILE A 32 1.93 10.69 0.81
N LEU A 33 2.99 11.49 0.67
CA LEU A 33 3.23 12.28 -0.53
C LEU A 33 3.39 11.40 -1.78
N VAL A 34 4.13 10.30 -1.68
CA VAL A 34 4.26 9.32 -2.78
C VAL A 34 2.90 8.75 -3.17
N GLY A 35 2.07 8.36 -2.21
CA GLY A 35 0.72 7.86 -2.47
C GLY A 35 -0.16 8.89 -3.18
N LEU A 36 -0.11 10.15 -2.74
CA LEU A 36 -0.82 11.26 -3.38
C LEU A 36 -0.33 11.54 -4.81
N VAL A 37 0.98 11.45 -5.05
CA VAL A 37 1.56 11.57 -6.40
C VAL A 37 1.04 10.47 -7.31
N PHE A 38 0.96 9.22 -6.86
CA PHE A 38 0.42 8.12 -7.66
C PHE A 38 -1.05 8.35 -8.03
N ILE A 39 -1.87 8.79 -7.07
CA ILE A 39 -3.27 9.12 -7.33
C ILE A 39 -3.37 10.31 -8.31
N TYR A 40 -2.53 11.33 -8.14
CA TYR A 40 -2.49 12.46 -9.06
C TYR A 40 -2.11 12.04 -10.48
N LEU A 41 -1.09 11.21 -10.65
CA LEU A 41 -0.68 10.70 -11.97
C LEU A 41 -1.78 9.86 -12.61
N ALA A 42 -2.47 9.05 -11.83
CA ALA A 42 -3.60 8.25 -12.32
C ALA A 42 -4.75 9.11 -12.85
N ILE A 43 -5.11 10.17 -12.10
CA ILE A 43 -6.27 11.01 -12.44
C ILE A 43 -5.90 12.08 -13.48
N ALA A 44 -4.81 12.82 -13.25
CA ALA A 44 -4.46 13.99 -14.08
C ALA A 44 -3.70 13.63 -15.36
N LYS A 45 -3.00 12.50 -15.37
CA LYS A 45 -2.21 12.04 -16.52
C LYS A 45 -2.76 10.76 -17.15
N GLU A 46 -3.85 10.22 -16.60
CA GLU A 46 -4.50 9.00 -17.09
C GLU A 46 -3.55 7.78 -17.16
N PHE A 47 -2.56 7.74 -16.27
CA PHE A 47 -1.59 6.65 -16.19
C PHE A 47 -2.19 5.46 -15.46
N GLU A 48 -2.72 4.48 -16.23
CA GLU A 48 -3.26 3.22 -15.71
C GLU A 48 -4.10 3.42 -14.42
N PRO A 49 -5.23 4.18 -14.47
CA PRO A 49 -5.98 4.54 -13.25
C PRO A 49 -6.45 3.32 -12.48
N MET A 50 -6.75 2.22 -13.18
CA MET A 50 -7.22 0.98 -12.54
C MET A 50 -6.16 0.30 -11.67
N LEU A 51 -4.88 0.58 -11.90
CA LEU A 51 -3.76 0.06 -11.10
C LEU A 51 -3.23 1.12 -10.13
N LEU A 52 -2.98 2.35 -10.61
CA LEU A 52 -2.34 3.37 -9.80
C LEU A 52 -3.20 3.90 -8.65
N ILE A 53 -4.52 4.00 -8.84
CA ILE A 53 -5.42 4.47 -7.76
C ILE A 53 -5.42 3.49 -6.58
N PRO A 54 -5.65 2.17 -6.76
CA PRO A 54 -5.57 1.21 -5.66
C PRO A 54 -4.19 1.16 -5.00
N ILE A 55 -3.11 1.28 -5.79
CA ILE A 55 -1.74 1.31 -5.25
C ILE A 55 -1.54 2.55 -4.39
N GLY A 56 -1.87 3.74 -4.91
CA GLY A 56 -1.76 5.00 -4.16
C GLY A 56 -2.60 4.99 -2.88
N PHE A 57 -3.83 4.47 -2.95
CA PHE A 57 -4.69 4.31 -1.78
C PHE A 57 -4.12 3.34 -0.75
N GLY A 58 -3.56 2.20 -1.20
CA GLY A 58 -2.88 1.23 -0.34
C GLY A 58 -1.66 1.85 0.36
N ILE A 59 -0.88 2.68 -0.33
CA ILE A 59 0.24 3.43 0.26
C ILE A 59 -0.26 4.38 1.35
N LEU A 60 -1.36 5.11 1.11
CA LEU A 60 -1.93 6.02 2.09
C LEU A 60 -2.38 5.27 3.35
N ILE A 61 -3.19 4.21 3.20
CA ILE A 61 -3.71 3.42 4.32
C ILE A 61 -2.56 2.72 5.08
N GLY A 62 -1.60 2.14 4.37
CA GLY A 62 -0.48 1.42 4.98
C GLY A 62 0.49 2.32 5.74
N ASN A 63 0.44 3.64 5.53
CA ASN A 63 1.30 4.63 6.18
C ASN A 63 0.52 5.63 7.04
N ILE A 64 -0.68 5.28 7.51
CA ILE A 64 -1.40 6.08 8.49
C ILE A 64 -0.63 6.03 9.81
N PRO A 65 -0.14 7.19 10.33
CA PRO A 65 0.52 7.21 11.62
C PRO A 65 -0.50 6.98 12.74
N PHE A 66 -0.16 6.15 13.71
CA PHE A 66 -1.01 5.89 14.87
C PHE A 66 -0.13 5.55 16.07
N ASN A 67 -0.71 5.68 17.26
CA ASN A 67 -0.04 5.32 18.51
C ASN A 67 -0.36 3.84 18.81
N MET A 68 0.67 2.98 18.80
CA MET A 68 0.53 1.56 19.11
C MET A 68 0.09 1.30 20.56
N ASP A 69 0.51 2.17 21.49
CA ASP A 69 0.21 2.03 22.92
C ASP A 69 -1.25 2.41 23.23
N ALA A 70 -1.91 3.09 22.32
CA ALA A 70 -3.31 3.50 22.48
C ALA A 70 -4.31 2.34 22.28
N GLY A 71 -3.90 1.20 21.75
CA GLY A 71 -4.75 0.04 21.51
C GLY A 71 -5.91 0.28 20.55
N LEU A 72 -5.78 1.27 19.66
CA LEU A 72 -6.85 1.68 18.72
C LEU A 72 -7.12 0.65 17.61
N LYS A 73 -6.24 -0.31 17.43
CA LYS A 73 -6.32 -1.38 16.42
C LYS A 73 -6.56 -0.84 15.01
N VAL A 74 -5.78 0.14 14.59
CA VAL A 74 -5.90 0.81 13.27
C VAL A 74 -4.74 0.41 12.35
N GLY A 75 -3.61 0.00 12.92
CA GLY A 75 -2.39 -0.29 12.17
C GLY A 75 -2.45 -1.56 11.34
N ILE A 76 -1.77 -1.56 10.20
CA ILE A 76 -1.68 -2.73 9.31
C ILE A 76 -0.94 -3.90 9.96
N TYR A 77 0.00 -3.61 10.86
CA TYR A 77 0.78 -4.63 11.61
C TYR A 77 0.24 -4.90 13.01
N GLU A 78 -0.83 -4.22 13.42
CA GLU A 78 -1.43 -4.37 14.74
C GLU A 78 -2.41 -5.54 14.74
N GLU A 79 -2.11 -6.59 15.51
CA GLU A 79 -2.95 -7.78 15.57
C GLU A 79 -4.39 -7.45 15.99
N GLY A 80 -5.34 -8.00 15.23
CA GLY A 80 -6.77 -7.78 15.46
C GLY A 80 -7.33 -6.49 14.87
N SER A 81 -6.53 -5.69 14.14
CA SER A 81 -7.03 -4.58 13.35
C SER A 81 -7.67 -5.08 12.05
N VAL A 82 -8.62 -4.33 11.51
CA VAL A 82 -9.23 -4.64 10.20
C VAL A 82 -8.18 -4.63 9.09
N LEU A 83 -7.24 -3.69 9.14
CA LEU A 83 -6.16 -3.61 8.16
C LEU A 83 -5.19 -4.78 8.26
N ASN A 84 -4.95 -5.30 9.48
CA ASN A 84 -4.13 -6.50 9.68
C ASN A 84 -4.81 -7.74 9.09
N ILE A 85 -6.12 -7.89 9.26
CA ILE A 85 -6.87 -9.01 8.66
C ILE A 85 -6.73 -8.99 7.13
N LEU A 86 -6.87 -7.82 6.51
CA LEU A 86 -6.65 -7.67 5.08
C LEU A 86 -5.20 -7.96 4.69
N TYR A 87 -4.23 -7.51 5.50
CA TYR A 87 -2.81 -7.77 5.26
C TYR A 87 -2.45 -9.26 5.36
N GLN A 88 -3.15 -10.03 6.17
CA GLN A 88 -2.96 -11.49 6.24
C GLN A 88 -3.17 -12.19 4.89
N GLY A 89 -4.04 -11.68 4.02
CA GLY A 89 -4.18 -12.17 2.66
C GLY A 89 -2.93 -11.97 1.79
N VAL A 90 -2.16 -10.90 2.06
CA VAL A 90 -0.86 -10.67 1.41
C VAL A 90 0.19 -11.64 1.94
N THR A 91 0.34 -11.74 3.27
CA THR A 91 1.34 -12.62 3.92
C THR A 91 1.08 -14.09 3.66
N SER A 92 -0.19 -14.49 3.53
CA SER A 92 -0.59 -15.85 3.18
C SER A 92 -0.43 -16.16 1.68
N GLY A 93 -0.08 -15.17 0.85
CA GLY A 93 0.15 -15.34 -0.58
C GLY A 93 -1.11 -15.49 -1.44
N TRP A 94 -2.31 -15.19 -0.90
CA TRP A 94 -3.57 -15.31 -1.65
C TRP A 94 -3.79 -14.16 -2.64
N TYR A 95 -3.44 -12.93 -2.26
CA TYR A 95 -3.74 -11.76 -3.09
C TYR A 95 -2.96 -11.70 -4.40
N PRO A 96 -1.65 -12.04 -4.48
CA PRO A 96 -0.94 -11.97 -5.74
C PRO A 96 -1.60 -12.79 -6.86
N PRO A 97 -1.97 -14.08 -6.66
CA PRO A 97 -2.69 -14.84 -7.69
C PRO A 97 -4.05 -14.25 -8.05
N LEU A 98 -4.80 -13.73 -7.07
CA LEU A 98 -6.10 -13.10 -7.31
C LEU A 98 -5.97 -11.79 -8.10
N ILE A 99 -4.93 -11.00 -7.83
CA ILE A 99 -4.64 -9.77 -8.57
C ILE A 99 -4.30 -10.12 -10.03
N PHE A 100 -3.44 -11.12 -10.27
CA PHE A 100 -3.13 -11.58 -11.63
C PHE A 100 -4.35 -12.13 -12.35
N LEU A 101 -5.22 -12.86 -11.65
CA LEU A 101 -6.49 -13.32 -12.23
C LEU A 101 -7.35 -12.12 -12.64
N GLY A 102 -7.49 -11.13 -11.77
CA GLY A 102 -8.28 -9.92 -12.05
C GLY A 102 -7.73 -9.12 -13.23
N ILE A 103 -6.42 -8.87 -13.26
CA ILE A 103 -5.75 -8.18 -14.37
C ILE A 103 -5.92 -8.97 -15.67
N GLY A 104 -5.73 -10.29 -15.63
CA GLY A 104 -5.92 -11.16 -16.78
C GLY A 104 -7.35 -11.14 -17.32
N ALA A 105 -8.34 -11.09 -16.43
CA ALA A 105 -9.75 -11.00 -16.85
C ALA A 105 -10.12 -9.65 -17.48
N MET A 106 -9.42 -8.58 -17.12
CA MET A 106 -9.66 -7.22 -17.62
C MET A 106 -8.81 -6.89 -18.86
N THR A 107 -7.83 -7.72 -19.19
CA THR A 107 -6.90 -7.47 -20.30
C THR A 107 -7.59 -7.74 -21.64
N ASP A 108 -7.51 -6.77 -22.55
CA ASP A 108 -7.94 -6.95 -23.94
C ASP A 108 -6.85 -7.68 -24.75
N PHE A 109 -7.09 -8.94 -25.04
CA PHE A 109 -6.19 -9.78 -25.82
C PHE A 109 -6.29 -9.60 -27.33
N SER A 110 -7.18 -8.74 -27.83
CA SER A 110 -7.40 -8.55 -29.27
C SER A 110 -6.12 -8.12 -30.02
N ALA A 111 -5.34 -7.23 -29.41
CA ALA A 111 -4.04 -6.81 -29.96
C ALA A 111 -3.02 -7.95 -30.02
N LEU A 112 -3.03 -8.83 -29.04
CA LEU A 112 -2.13 -9.99 -28.96
C LEU A 112 -2.50 -11.06 -30.01
N ILE A 113 -3.81 -11.27 -30.23
CA ILE A 113 -4.32 -12.21 -31.22
C ILE A 113 -4.01 -11.71 -32.63
N SER A 114 -4.15 -10.38 -32.87
CA SER A 114 -3.86 -9.79 -34.18
C SER A 114 -2.35 -9.75 -34.52
N ASN A 115 -1.50 -9.73 -33.52
CA ASN A 115 -0.05 -9.63 -33.71
C ASN A 115 0.72 -10.57 -32.77
N PRO A 116 0.83 -11.89 -33.12
CA PRO A 116 1.45 -12.89 -32.23
C PRO A 116 2.90 -12.60 -31.83
N LYS A 117 3.61 -11.73 -32.59
CA LYS A 117 4.97 -11.30 -32.24
C LYS A 117 5.04 -10.55 -30.91
N LEU A 118 3.94 -9.95 -30.47
CA LEU A 118 3.85 -9.28 -29.18
C LEU A 118 4.02 -10.26 -28.00
N MET A 119 3.76 -11.55 -28.20
CA MET A 119 4.04 -12.58 -27.19
C MET A 119 5.52 -12.69 -26.84
N LEU A 120 6.42 -12.30 -27.74
CA LEU A 120 7.87 -12.28 -27.48
C LEU A 120 8.22 -11.25 -26.41
N ILE A 121 7.47 -10.14 -26.29
CA ILE A 121 7.65 -9.15 -25.23
C ILE A 121 7.34 -9.76 -23.86
N GLY A 122 6.27 -10.55 -23.77
CA GLY A 122 5.94 -11.29 -22.55
C GLY A 122 7.03 -12.32 -22.19
N ALA A 123 7.57 -13.01 -23.17
CA ALA A 123 8.69 -13.93 -22.96
C ALA A 123 9.93 -13.18 -22.45
N ALA A 124 10.26 -12.02 -23.03
CA ALA A 124 11.38 -11.19 -22.56
C ALA A 124 11.19 -10.73 -21.11
N ALA A 125 9.96 -10.38 -20.71
CA ALA A 125 9.65 -10.03 -19.32
C ALA A 125 9.93 -11.21 -18.37
N GLN A 126 9.67 -12.46 -18.76
CA GLN A 126 9.98 -13.63 -17.95
C GLN A 126 11.49 -13.78 -17.72
N PHE A 127 12.33 -13.52 -18.71
CA PHE A 127 13.78 -13.49 -18.52
C PHE A 127 14.21 -12.45 -17.46
N GLY A 128 13.56 -11.28 -17.43
CA GLY A 128 13.80 -10.26 -16.40
C GLY A 128 13.45 -10.77 -14.99
N ILE A 129 12.33 -11.47 -14.84
CA ILE A 129 11.89 -12.05 -13.56
C ILE A 129 12.90 -13.12 -13.09
N PHE A 130 13.31 -14.06 -13.96
CA PHE A 130 14.31 -15.07 -13.63
C PHE A 130 15.66 -14.44 -13.29
N GLY A 131 16.08 -13.41 -14.02
CA GLY A 131 17.31 -12.67 -13.75
C GLY A 131 17.27 -12.01 -12.36
N ALA A 132 16.21 -11.31 -12.04
CA ALA A 132 16.02 -10.69 -10.72
C ALA A 132 16.01 -11.72 -9.59
N TYR A 133 15.31 -12.84 -9.78
CA TYR A 133 15.28 -13.95 -8.82
C TYR A 133 16.68 -14.53 -8.58
N THR A 134 17.43 -14.80 -9.65
CA THR A 134 18.78 -15.37 -9.56
C THR A 134 19.74 -14.43 -8.84
N VAL A 135 19.70 -13.14 -9.15
CA VAL A 135 20.52 -12.11 -8.48
C VAL A 135 20.15 -12.01 -7.01
N SER A 136 18.86 -11.94 -6.68
CA SER A 136 18.39 -11.91 -5.28
C SER A 136 18.87 -13.15 -4.51
N TYR A 137 18.74 -14.33 -5.08
CA TYR A 137 19.16 -15.58 -4.43
C TYR A 137 20.68 -15.65 -4.19
N THR A 138 21.49 -15.13 -5.11
CA THR A 138 22.95 -15.13 -4.98
C THR A 138 23.47 -14.08 -4.00
N HIS A 139 22.77 -12.95 -3.82
CA HIS A 139 23.19 -11.89 -2.91
C HIS A 139 22.64 -12.01 -1.49
N LEU A 140 21.58 -12.77 -1.28
CA LEU A 140 20.96 -12.98 0.04
C LEU A 140 21.50 -14.23 0.77
N ARG A 141 22.45 -14.93 0.20
CA ARG A 141 23.16 -16.07 0.78
C ARG A 141 24.59 -15.68 1.12
#